data_b5d07dc4f70f70af06a6a3186a14c72f
#
_entry.id   b5d07dc4f70f70af06a6a3186a14c72f
#
_cell.length_a   1.000
_cell.length_b   1.000
_cell.length_c   1.000
_cell.angle_alpha   90.00
_cell.angle_beta   90.00
_cell.angle_gamma   90.00
#
_symmetry.space_group_name_H-M   'P 1'
#
loop_
_entity.id
_entity.type
_entity.pdbx_description
1 polymer ?
#
loop_
_entity_poly.entity_id
_entity_poly.type
_entity_poly.pdbx_seq_one_letter_code
_entity_poly.pdbx_strand_id
1 'polypeptide(L)'
;MQKTAKYKQIEDYIKQEISRKNLQIGDQIMTEEQLCQRFNFSRMTINKALNHLSALGYIERIPGRGSFVTAPHIQKENLGTGSSFTEDMKSIGLKAGARLLSYELLRADDIPTIAKKLELGGNDFIHYFVRLRTGNEKPIAISYTYVSAKIIPAINVDCLNASFYEFVDSLGLERELKQLELKATLPT
;
A
#
# COMPACT_ATOMS: atom_id res chain seq x y z
N MET A 1 9.61 -21.83 -22.18
CA MET A 1 8.74 -21.66 -21.02
C MET A 1 9.60 -21.62 -19.75
N GLN A 2 9.74 -20.46 -19.12
CA GLN A 2 10.48 -20.36 -17.84
C GLN A 2 9.71 -21.12 -16.76
N LYS A 3 10.35 -22.11 -16.15
CA LYS A 3 9.80 -22.94 -15.08
C LYS A 3 9.68 -22.03 -13.84
N THR A 4 8.46 -21.59 -13.51
CA THR A 4 8.19 -20.78 -12.29
C THR A 4 8.77 -21.48 -11.06
N ALA A 5 9.51 -20.75 -10.23
CA ALA A 5 10.13 -21.33 -9.04
C ALA A 5 9.06 -21.95 -8.13
N LYS A 6 9.34 -23.14 -7.57
CA LYS A 6 8.36 -23.93 -6.77
C LYS A 6 7.71 -23.12 -5.65
N TYR A 7 8.47 -22.30 -4.92
CA TYR A 7 7.93 -21.47 -3.84
C TYR A 7 6.95 -20.40 -4.36
N LYS A 8 7.17 -19.83 -5.56
CA LYS A 8 6.26 -18.88 -6.18
C LYS A 8 4.89 -19.48 -6.51
N GLN A 9 4.85 -20.77 -6.90
CA GLN A 9 3.58 -21.44 -7.17
C GLN A 9 2.68 -21.50 -5.92
N ILE A 10 3.28 -21.67 -4.73
CA ILE A 10 2.57 -21.66 -3.46
C ILE A 10 2.07 -20.26 -3.13
N GLU A 11 2.93 -19.26 -3.32
CA GLU A 11 2.56 -17.86 -3.11
C GLU A 11 1.39 -17.45 -4.00
N ASP A 12 1.49 -17.74 -5.30
CA ASP A 12 0.44 -17.43 -6.27
C ASP A 12 -0.87 -18.12 -5.94
N TYR A 13 -0.81 -19.38 -5.49
CA TYR A 13 -1.99 -20.12 -5.05
C TYR A 13 -2.66 -19.42 -3.86
N ILE A 14 -1.91 -19.10 -2.79
CA ILE A 14 -2.48 -18.48 -1.58
C ILE A 14 -3.02 -17.08 -1.91
N LYS A 15 -2.29 -16.29 -2.70
CA LYS A 15 -2.74 -14.97 -3.16
C LYS A 15 -4.04 -15.06 -3.98
N GLN A 16 -4.17 -16.07 -4.84
CA GLN A 16 -5.41 -16.31 -5.60
C GLN A 16 -6.58 -16.70 -4.71
N GLU A 17 -6.38 -17.56 -3.70
CA GLU A 17 -7.43 -17.95 -2.76
C GLU A 17 -7.94 -16.73 -1.96
N ILE A 18 -7.04 -15.83 -1.56
CA ILE A 18 -7.39 -14.56 -0.91
C ILE A 18 -8.14 -13.65 -1.90
N SER A 19 -7.63 -13.50 -3.13
CA SER A 19 -8.23 -12.64 -4.17
C SER A 19 -9.65 -13.10 -4.56
N ARG A 20 -9.86 -14.41 -4.64
CA ARG A 20 -11.17 -15.02 -4.95
C ARG A 20 -12.13 -15.03 -3.77
N LYS A 21 -11.73 -14.50 -2.61
CA LYS A 21 -12.47 -14.51 -1.33
C LYS A 21 -12.75 -15.92 -0.78
N ASN A 22 -12.03 -16.95 -1.24
CA ASN A 22 -12.06 -18.27 -0.65
C ASN A 22 -11.40 -18.30 0.74
N LEU A 23 -10.43 -17.37 0.95
CA LEU A 23 -9.81 -17.08 2.23
C LEU A 23 -10.03 -15.61 2.59
N GLN A 24 -10.53 -15.33 3.79
CA GLN A 24 -10.77 -14.01 4.32
C GLN A 24 -9.77 -13.67 5.43
N ILE A 25 -9.67 -12.39 5.78
CA ILE A 25 -8.83 -11.94 6.90
C ILE A 25 -9.26 -12.67 8.17
N GLY A 26 -8.28 -13.26 8.86
CA GLY A 26 -8.47 -14.11 10.05
C GLY A 26 -8.62 -15.61 9.77
N ASP A 27 -8.84 -16.00 8.52
CA ASP A 27 -8.92 -17.42 8.16
C ASP A 27 -7.55 -18.08 8.25
N GLN A 28 -7.55 -19.31 8.75
CA GLN A 28 -6.37 -20.15 8.74
C GLN A 28 -6.14 -20.70 7.33
N ILE A 29 -4.93 -20.52 6.80
CA ILE A 29 -4.54 -21.16 5.55
C ILE A 29 -4.20 -22.63 5.80
N MET A 30 -4.04 -23.41 4.71
CA MET A 30 -3.56 -24.79 4.82
C MET A 30 -2.28 -24.88 5.67
N THR A 31 -2.20 -25.91 6.50
CA THR A 31 -0.98 -26.19 7.28
C THR A 31 0.20 -26.51 6.37
N GLU A 32 1.42 -26.39 6.89
CA GLU A 32 2.64 -26.76 6.15
C GLU A 32 2.56 -28.21 5.63
N GLU A 33 2.02 -29.12 6.41
CA GLU A 33 1.85 -30.51 6.02
C GLU A 33 0.85 -30.66 4.87
N GLN A 34 -0.31 -30.02 4.95
CA GLN A 34 -1.30 -29.99 3.88
C GLN A 34 -0.75 -29.39 2.58
N LEU A 35 0.02 -28.31 2.69
CA LEU A 35 0.69 -27.71 1.54
C LEU A 35 1.76 -28.64 0.94
N CYS A 36 2.54 -29.34 1.77
CA CYS A 36 3.48 -30.37 1.31
C CYS A 36 2.78 -31.46 0.52
N GLN A 37 1.67 -31.97 1.03
CA GLN A 37 0.87 -33.01 0.37
C GLN A 37 0.26 -32.52 -0.94
N ARG A 38 -0.34 -31.32 -0.92
CA ARG A 38 -1.02 -30.75 -2.10
C ARG A 38 -0.07 -30.48 -3.27
N PHE A 39 1.10 -29.89 -2.97
CA PHE A 39 2.05 -29.43 -4.00
C PHE A 39 3.16 -30.46 -4.28
N ASN A 40 3.30 -31.47 -3.47
CA ASN A 40 4.40 -32.42 -3.50
C ASN A 40 5.77 -31.71 -3.47
N PHE A 41 5.91 -30.72 -2.58
CA PHE A 41 7.14 -29.97 -2.36
C PHE A 41 7.70 -30.21 -0.95
N SER A 42 9.00 -30.01 -0.79
CA SER A 42 9.67 -30.15 0.51
C SER A 42 9.20 -29.10 1.52
N ARG A 43 9.26 -29.41 2.82
CA ARG A 43 8.98 -28.46 3.90
C ARG A 43 9.79 -27.18 3.79
N MET A 44 11.06 -27.24 3.35
CA MET A 44 11.89 -26.06 3.12
C MET A 44 11.29 -25.14 2.06
N THR A 45 10.76 -25.70 0.96
CA THR A 45 10.13 -24.91 -0.11
C THR A 45 8.84 -24.25 0.39
N ILE A 46 8.01 -25.00 1.16
CA ILE A 46 6.80 -24.46 1.77
C ILE A 46 7.15 -23.33 2.75
N ASN A 47 8.10 -23.56 3.67
CA ASN A 47 8.52 -22.56 4.65
C ASN A 47 9.07 -21.30 3.99
N LYS A 48 9.84 -21.43 2.90
CA LYS A 48 10.32 -20.28 2.14
C LYS A 48 9.15 -19.44 1.59
N ALA A 49 8.13 -20.07 1.01
CA ALA A 49 6.94 -19.38 0.50
C ALA A 49 6.16 -18.70 1.63
N LEU A 50 5.91 -19.41 2.74
CA LEU A 50 5.16 -18.88 3.87
C LEU A 50 5.90 -17.74 4.57
N ASN A 51 7.22 -17.83 4.73
CA ASN A 51 8.02 -16.74 5.27
C ASN A 51 7.97 -15.50 4.37
N HIS A 52 8.03 -15.70 3.07
CA HIS A 52 7.92 -14.59 2.11
C HIS A 52 6.52 -13.97 2.13
N LEU A 53 5.45 -14.79 2.13
CA LEU A 53 4.08 -14.29 2.27
C LEU A 53 3.85 -13.55 3.60
N SER A 54 4.48 -14.01 4.68
CA SER A 54 4.43 -13.34 5.98
C SER A 54 5.20 -12.00 5.95
N ALA A 55 6.38 -11.98 5.34
CA ALA A 55 7.14 -10.75 5.13
C ALA A 55 6.38 -9.74 4.27
N LEU A 56 5.60 -10.21 3.29
CA LEU A 56 4.72 -9.39 2.45
C LEU A 56 3.38 -9.03 3.14
N GLY A 57 3.15 -9.49 4.37
CA GLY A 57 1.95 -9.18 5.12
C GLY A 57 0.66 -9.83 4.62
N TYR A 58 0.74 -10.87 3.77
CA TYR A 58 -0.43 -11.64 3.36
C TYR A 58 -0.92 -12.57 4.45
N ILE A 59 0.00 -13.07 5.27
CA ILE A 59 -0.30 -13.99 6.37
C ILE A 59 0.52 -13.63 7.61
N GLU A 60 -0.01 -13.98 8.78
CA GLU A 60 0.71 -14.00 10.05
C GLU A 60 0.97 -15.44 10.46
N ARG A 61 2.21 -15.74 10.84
CA ARG A 61 2.61 -17.07 11.34
C ARG A 61 2.60 -17.06 12.86
N ILE A 62 1.69 -17.82 13.46
CA ILE A 62 1.56 -17.94 14.93
C ILE A 62 2.13 -19.28 15.35
N PRO A 63 3.26 -19.31 16.10
CA PRO A 63 3.86 -20.55 16.56
C PRO A 63 2.85 -21.46 17.26
N GLY A 64 2.81 -22.72 16.87
CA GLY A 64 1.89 -23.74 17.44
C GLY A 64 0.42 -23.62 17.02
N ARG A 65 0.02 -22.55 16.33
CA ARG A 65 -1.37 -22.31 15.90
C ARG A 65 -1.56 -22.37 14.39
N GLY A 66 -0.51 -22.08 13.61
CA GLY A 66 -0.57 -22.08 12.16
C GLY A 66 -0.33 -20.71 11.53
N SER A 67 -0.77 -20.57 10.28
CA SER A 67 -0.68 -19.31 9.52
C SER A 67 -2.07 -18.81 9.18
N PHE A 68 -2.31 -17.53 9.37
CA PHE A 68 -3.62 -16.89 9.22
C PHE A 68 -3.53 -15.75 8.22
N VAL A 69 -4.56 -15.56 7.41
CA VAL A 69 -4.64 -14.40 6.50
C VAL A 69 -4.73 -13.12 7.30
N THR A 70 -3.83 -12.18 7.01
CA THR A 70 -3.85 -10.84 7.62
C THR A 70 -4.46 -9.82 6.66
N ALA A 71 -4.84 -8.66 7.18
CA ALA A 71 -5.01 -7.49 6.34
C ALA A 71 -3.68 -7.23 5.63
N PRO A 72 -3.66 -7.04 4.29
CA PRO A 72 -2.42 -6.79 3.61
C PRO A 72 -1.75 -5.58 4.24
N HIS A 73 -0.67 -5.81 4.98
CA HIS A 73 0.25 -4.75 5.29
C HIS A 73 0.90 -4.36 3.98
N ILE A 74 0.61 -3.15 3.51
CA ILE A 74 1.29 -2.60 2.34
C ILE A 74 2.73 -2.34 2.76
N GLN A 75 3.55 -3.37 2.74
CA GLN A 75 4.99 -3.16 2.75
C GLN A 75 5.35 -2.71 1.34
N LYS A 76 5.70 -1.45 1.21
CA LYS A 76 6.35 -0.96 -0.01
C LYS A 76 7.70 -1.66 -0.13
N GLU A 77 7.74 -2.82 -0.79
CA GLU A 77 9.00 -3.51 -1.12
C GLU A 77 9.94 -2.63 -1.97
N ASN A 78 9.40 -1.58 -2.57
CA ASN A 78 10.11 -0.60 -3.37
C ASN A 78 10.00 0.80 -2.74
N LEU A 79 10.52 0.97 -1.53
CA LEU A 79 10.64 2.28 -0.86
C LEU A 79 11.40 3.34 -1.68
N GLY A 80 11.99 2.96 -2.82
CA GLY A 80 12.75 3.84 -3.73
C GLY A 80 12.10 4.13 -5.07
N THR A 81 10.97 3.51 -5.44
CA THR A 81 10.43 3.64 -6.81
C THR A 81 9.37 4.74 -7.00
N GLY A 82 8.96 5.41 -5.92
CA GLY A 82 7.93 6.46 -6.03
C GLY A 82 6.56 5.96 -6.54
N SER A 83 6.28 4.65 -6.41
CA SER A 83 5.01 4.08 -6.84
C SER A 83 3.81 4.75 -6.16
N SER A 84 2.73 4.92 -6.91
CA SER A 84 1.48 5.44 -6.36
C SER A 84 0.74 4.37 -5.55
N PHE A 85 -0.14 4.78 -4.63
CA PHE A 85 -1.03 3.87 -3.94
C PHE A 85 -1.85 3.00 -4.92
N THR A 86 -2.22 3.56 -6.07
CA THR A 86 -2.95 2.84 -7.12
C THR A 86 -2.11 1.70 -7.70
N GLU A 87 -0.85 1.95 -7.97
CA GLU A 87 0.09 0.95 -8.47
C GLU A 87 0.36 -0.12 -7.40
N ASP A 88 0.52 0.29 -6.13
CA ASP A 88 0.70 -0.64 -5.00
C ASP A 88 -0.50 -1.57 -4.86
N MET A 89 -1.73 -1.04 -4.90
CA MET A 89 -2.96 -1.84 -4.84
C MET A 89 -3.08 -2.80 -6.02
N LYS A 90 -2.78 -2.34 -7.22
CA LYS A 90 -2.80 -3.17 -8.44
C LYS A 90 -1.81 -4.32 -8.35
N SER A 91 -0.62 -4.10 -7.78
CA SER A 91 0.41 -5.13 -7.62
C SER A 91 -0.02 -6.30 -6.74
N ILE A 92 -0.92 -6.04 -5.78
CA ILE A 92 -1.51 -7.06 -4.88
C ILE A 92 -2.92 -7.50 -5.30
N GLY A 93 -3.36 -7.11 -6.51
CA GLY A 93 -4.64 -7.55 -7.07
C GLY A 93 -5.87 -6.84 -6.48
N LEU A 94 -5.69 -5.68 -5.85
CA LEU A 94 -6.78 -4.88 -5.29
C LEU A 94 -7.10 -3.69 -6.20
N LYS A 95 -8.38 -3.30 -6.26
CA LYS A 95 -8.82 -2.05 -6.87
C LYS A 95 -8.64 -0.91 -5.89
N ALA A 96 -7.72 0.01 -6.19
CA ALA A 96 -7.51 1.21 -5.39
C ALA A 96 -8.73 2.14 -5.42
N GLY A 97 -9.01 2.76 -4.28
CA GLY A 97 -9.98 3.83 -4.16
C GLY A 97 -9.51 4.91 -3.20
N ALA A 98 -10.13 6.07 -3.28
CA ALA A 98 -9.89 7.18 -2.36
C ALA A 98 -11.21 7.92 -2.10
N ARG A 99 -11.36 8.43 -0.87
CA ARG A 99 -12.41 9.38 -0.50
C ARG A 99 -11.78 10.54 0.25
N LEU A 100 -12.00 11.75 -0.24
CA LEU A 100 -11.57 12.95 0.45
C LEU A 100 -12.30 13.08 1.79
N LEU A 101 -11.55 13.31 2.86
CA LEU A 101 -12.08 13.57 4.21
C LEU A 101 -12.02 15.05 4.56
N SER A 102 -10.89 15.72 4.24
CA SER A 102 -10.73 17.16 4.40
C SER A 102 -9.76 17.73 3.37
N TYR A 103 -9.93 19.01 3.06
CA TYR A 103 -9.03 19.79 2.24
C TYR A 103 -8.91 21.21 2.79
N GLU A 104 -7.71 21.70 2.91
CA GLU A 104 -7.39 23.03 3.39
C GLU A 104 -6.23 23.64 2.58
N LEU A 105 -6.25 24.97 2.43
CA LEU A 105 -5.14 25.73 1.91
C LEU A 105 -4.47 26.47 3.08
N LEU A 106 -3.28 26.01 3.48
CA LEU A 106 -2.55 26.51 4.64
C LEU A 106 -1.45 27.48 4.21
N ARG A 107 -1.12 28.43 5.07
CA ARG A 107 0.08 29.25 4.89
C ARG A 107 1.30 28.47 5.38
N ALA A 108 2.43 28.66 4.71
CA ALA A 108 3.69 28.01 5.11
C ALA A 108 4.12 28.42 6.54
N ASP A 109 3.82 29.64 6.98
CA ASP A 109 4.10 30.11 8.35
C ASP A 109 3.34 29.34 9.43
N ASP A 110 2.14 28.83 9.12
CA ASP A 110 1.31 28.10 10.07
C ASP A 110 1.86 26.67 10.33
N ILE A 111 2.66 26.15 9.40
CA ILE A 111 3.22 24.78 9.47
C ILE A 111 4.71 24.76 9.10
N PRO A 112 5.59 25.45 9.83
CA PRO A 112 6.99 25.71 9.47
C PRO A 112 7.81 24.43 9.23
N THR A 113 7.52 23.33 9.95
CA THR A 113 8.20 22.06 9.77
C THR A 113 7.95 21.46 8.38
N ILE A 114 6.72 21.55 7.87
CA ILE A 114 6.36 21.09 6.53
C ILE A 114 6.87 22.06 5.48
N ALA A 115 6.71 23.35 5.71
CA ALA A 115 7.22 24.42 4.82
C ALA A 115 8.72 24.24 4.55
N LYS A 116 9.51 23.97 5.59
CA LYS A 116 10.95 23.67 5.46
C LYS A 116 11.23 22.44 4.60
N LYS A 117 10.45 21.35 4.76
CA LYS A 117 10.60 20.14 3.93
C LYS A 117 10.23 20.36 2.47
N LEU A 118 9.30 21.30 2.20
CA LEU A 118 8.86 21.67 0.87
C LEU A 118 9.66 22.85 0.28
N GLU A 119 10.68 23.35 1.00
CA GLU A 119 11.53 24.48 0.60
C GLU A 119 10.71 25.76 0.31
N LEU A 120 9.72 26.06 1.17
CA LEU A 120 8.79 27.17 1.03
C LEU A 120 9.10 28.31 2.01
N GLY A 121 8.86 29.54 1.56
CA GLY A 121 8.89 30.74 2.41
C GLY A 121 7.54 31.02 3.06
N GLY A 122 7.52 31.89 4.09
CA GLY A 122 6.35 32.10 4.93
C GLY A 122 5.06 32.56 4.22
N ASN A 123 5.18 33.32 3.13
CA ASN A 123 4.04 33.78 2.34
C ASN A 123 3.50 32.76 1.33
N ASP A 124 4.16 31.61 1.21
CA ASP A 124 3.73 30.55 0.30
C ASP A 124 2.52 29.81 0.85
N PHE A 125 1.81 29.12 -0.03
CA PHE A 125 0.66 28.31 0.32
C PHE A 125 0.92 26.81 0.09
N ILE A 126 0.25 25.99 0.91
CA ILE A 126 0.36 24.55 0.92
C ILE A 126 -1.04 23.96 0.87
N HIS A 127 -1.32 23.15 -0.15
CA HIS A 127 -2.51 22.31 -0.15
C HIS A 127 -2.32 21.19 0.84
N TYR A 128 -3.21 21.10 1.80
CA TYR A 128 -3.29 19.99 2.76
C TYR A 128 -4.57 19.23 2.55
N PHE A 129 -4.49 17.91 2.42
CA PHE A 129 -5.67 17.09 2.33
C PHE A 129 -5.51 15.72 2.98
N VAL A 130 -6.59 15.26 3.56
CA VAL A 130 -6.71 13.95 4.22
C VAL A 130 -7.64 13.08 3.40
N ARG A 131 -7.20 11.86 3.10
CA ARG A 131 -7.99 10.92 2.31
C ARG A 131 -8.06 9.55 2.97
N LEU A 132 -9.26 8.98 3.01
CA LEU A 132 -9.43 7.55 3.25
C LEU A 132 -9.03 6.78 1.99
N ARG A 133 -8.07 5.87 2.14
CA ARG A 133 -7.61 4.99 1.06
C ARG A 133 -8.29 3.65 1.19
N THR A 134 -8.80 3.12 0.07
CA THR A 134 -9.51 1.84 0.06
C THR A 134 -8.90 0.87 -0.94
N GLY A 135 -9.06 -0.44 -0.65
CA GLY A 135 -8.80 -1.52 -1.59
C GLY A 135 -10.05 -2.38 -1.72
N ASN A 136 -10.58 -2.54 -2.94
CA ASN A 136 -11.88 -3.19 -3.16
C ASN A 136 -12.97 -2.61 -2.24
N GLU A 137 -13.03 -1.27 -2.15
CA GLU A 137 -13.98 -0.49 -1.33
C GLU A 137 -13.80 -0.61 0.20
N LYS A 138 -12.94 -1.49 0.68
CA LYS A 138 -12.65 -1.62 2.12
C LYS A 138 -11.60 -0.60 2.55
N PRO A 139 -11.78 0.07 3.70
CA PRO A 139 -10.77 0.97 4.28
C PRO A 139 -9.44 0.26 4.52
N ILE A 140 -8.34 0.88 4.11
CA ILE A 140 -6.98 0.36 4.31
C ILE A 140 -6.14 1.34 5.14
N ALA A 141 -6.19 2.64 4.79
CA ALA A 141 -5.35 3.64 5.41
C ALA A 141 -5.96 5.03 5.32
N ILE A 142 -5.47 5.94 6.16
CA ILE A 142 -5.68 7.38 6.02
C ILE A 142 -4.36 7.99 5.55
N SER A 143 -4.41 8.79 4.50
CA SER A 143 -3.25 9.51 3.98
C SER A 143 -3.38 11.00 4.25
N TYR A 144 -2.31 11.59 4.78
CA TYR A 144 -2.13 13.03 4.95
C TYR A 144 -1.16 13.51 3.88
N THR A 145 -1.55 14.48 3.08
CA THR A 145 -0.76 14.92 1.94
C THR A 145 -0.59 16.43 1.97
N TYR A 146 0.64 16.88 1.76
CA TYR A 146 1.00 18.30 1.66
C TYR A 146 1.64 18.55 0.30
N VAL A 147 1.16 19.55 -0.42
CA VAL A 147 1.61 19.89 -1.78
C VAL A 147 1.84 21.38 -1.88
N SER A 148 2.98 21.77 -2.41
CA SER A 148 3.30 23.18 -2.64
C SER A 148 2.36 23.81 -3.68
N ALA A 149 1.70 24.92 -3.35
CA ALA A 149 0.91 25.69 -4.30
C ALA A 149 1.76 26.42 -5.36
N LYS A 150 3.09 26.50 -5.16
CA LYS A 150 4.00 26.95 -6.22
C LYS A 150 4.11 25.94 -7.35
N ILE A 151 4.06 24.65 -7.03
CA ILE A 151 4.17 23.58 -8.03
C ILE A 151 2.80 23.30 -8.65
N ILE A 152 1.76 23.20 -7.81
CA ILE A 152 0.38 22.99 -8.24
C ILE A 152 -0.45 24.17 -7.71
N PRO A 153 -0.66 25.23 -8.50
CA PRO A 153 -1.33 26.45 -8.02
C PRO A 153 -2.80 26.24 -7.63
N ALA A 154 -3.46 25.27 -8.27
CA ALA A 154 -4.86 24.94 -7.99
C ALA A 154 -5.09 23.43 -8.11
N ILE A 155 -5.88 22.87 -7.19
CA ILE A 155 -6.30 21.49 -7.21
C ILE A 155 -7.82 21.46 -7.39
N ASN A 156 -8.28 20.73 -8.43
CA ASN A 156 -9.68 20.36 -8.48
C ASN A 156 -9.95 19.31 -7.40
N VAL A 157 -10.78 19.68 -6.41
CA VAL A 157 -11.07 18.84 -5.25
C VAL A 157 -11.65 17.48 -5.63
N ASP A 158 -12.40 17.40 -6.75
CA ASP A 158 -12.97 16.16 -7.23
C ASP A 158 -11.91 15.10 -7.59
N CYS A 159 -10.72 15.54 -8.09
CA CYS A 159 -9.63 14.61 -8.40
C CYS A 159 -9.07 13.91 -7.17
N LEU A 160 -9.29 14.46 -5.97
CA LEU A 160 -8.84 13.90 -4.71
C LEU A 160 -9.63 12.64 -4.29
N ASN A 161 -10.79 12.40 -4.91
CA ASN A 161 -11.54 11.15 -4.77
C ASN A 161 -11.07 10.04 -5.72
N ALA A 162 -10.03 10.32 -6.52
CA ALA A 162 -9.41 9.40 -7.46
C ALA A 162 -7.89 9.27 -7.20
N SER A 163 -7.12 8.93 -8.22
CA SER A 163 -5.66 8.89 -8.14
C SER A 163 -5.08 10.29 -8.24
N PHE A 164 -4.54 10.80 -7.13
CA PHE A 164 -3.86 12.10 -7.15
C PHE A 164 -2.61 12.11 -8.06
N TYR A 165 -1.92 10.98 -8.17
CA TYR A 165 -0.76 10.90 -9.05
C TYR A 165 -1.15 10.93 -10.53
N GLU A 166 -2.29 10.34 -10.92
CA GLU A 166 -2.82 10.49 -12.30
C GLU A 166 -3.15 11.96 -12.61
N PHE A 167 -3.66 12.70 -11.62
CA PHE A 167 -3.86 14.14 -11.76
C PHE A 167 -2.52 14.87 -11.94
N VAL A 168 -1.49 14.57 -11.13
CA VAL A 168 -0.14 15.15 -11.25
C VAL A 168 0.47 14.84 -12.61
N ASP A 169 0.35 13.60 -13.08
CA ASP A 169 0.83 13.17 -14.40
C ASP A 169 0.11 13.92 -15.54
N SER A 170 -1.20 14.20 -15.37
CA SER A 170 -1.97 14.99 -16.34
C SER A 170 -1.50 16.44 -16.47
N LEU A 171 -0.82 16.96 -15.45
CA LEU A 171 -0.20 18.28 -15.48
C LEU A 171 1.19 18.29 -16.13
N GLY A 172 1.71 17.14 -16.54
CA GLY A 172 3.06 16.99 -17.11
C GLY A 172 4.18 17.16 -16.08
N LEU A 173 3.89 17.00 -14.79
CA LEU A 173 4.87 17.13 -13.72
C LEU A 173 5.62 15.83 -13.51
N GLU A 174 6.96 15.89 -13.49
CA GLU A 174 7.79 14.75 -13.14
C GLU A 174 7.76 14.49 -11.63
N ARG A 175 7.76 13.22 -11.26
CA ARG A 175 7.74 12.76 -9.86
C ARG A 175 9.14 12.31 -9.45
N GLU A 176 9.70 12.93 -8.42
CA GLU A 176 10.95 12.50 -7.79
C GLU A 176 10.70 12.14 -6.33
N LEU A 177 11.07 10.92 -5.94
CA LEU A 177 11.01 10.49 -4.56
C LEU A 177 12.36 10.74 -3.88
N LYS A 178 12.42 11.80 -3.03
CA LYS A 178 13.63 12.11 -2.25
C LYS A 178 13.72 11.30 -0.95
N GLN A 179 12.59 11.10 -0.28
CA GLN A 179 12.52 10.38 1.01
C GLN A 179 11.11 9.84 1.27
N LEU A 180 11.02 8.63 1.82
CA LEU A 180 9.78 8.05 2.32
C LEU A 180 9.96 7.60 3.76
N GLU A 181 9.04 8.02 4.64
CA GLU A 181 8.93 7.55 6.02
C GLU A 181 7.53 6.96 6.22
N LEU A 182 7.45 5.70 6.65
CA LEU A 182 6.18 5.03 6.96
C LEU A 182 6.08 4.82 8.46
N LYS A 183 4.97 5.26 9.04
CA LYS A 183 4.61 5.00 10.43
C LYS A 183 3.27 4.28 10.46
N ALA A 184 3.23 3.09 11.03
CA ALA A 184 1.99 2.40 11.35
C ALA A 184 1.56 2.80 12.76
N THR A 185 0.31 3.24 12.91
CA THR A 185 -0.32 3.50 14.20
C THR A 185 -1.60 2.68 14.29
N LEU A 186 -1.89 2.16 15.48
CA LEU A 186 -3.19 1.55 15.74
C LEU A 186 -4.27 2.64 15.70
N PRO A 187 -5.45 2.35 15.15
CA PRO A 187 -6.59 3.27 15.26
C PRO A 187 -6.93 3.47 16.75
N THR A 188 -7.02 4.71 17.17
CA THR A 188 -7.51 5.11 18.51
C THR A 188 -9.02 5.17 18.49
#